data_e9f376d43348392f3501bb78555b267d
#
_entry.id   e9f376d43348392f3501bb78555b267d
#
_cell.length_a   1.000
_cell.length_b   1.000
_cell.length_c   1.000
_cell.angle_alpha   90.00
_cell.angle_beta   90.00
_cell.angle_gamma   90.00
#
_symmetry.space_group_name_H-M   'P 1'
#
loop_
_entity.id
_entity.type
_entity.pdbx_description
1 polymer ?
#
loop_
_entity_poly.entity_id
_entity_poly.type
_entity_poly.pdbx_seq_one_letter_code
_entity_poly.pdbx_strand_id
1 'polypeptide(L)'
;MSSGRCHLLYALAPPGTSARDANDLLNEYVADESRGVAVWHDHFIGDHGGAVVLDVRDEAEEARLAEPGPLDGWRMRVHPLTFSLTAVGFAAQTSFTLESYRDVRLDELAAAEADDPRYWWRRK
;
A
#
# COMPACT_ATOMS: atom_id res chain seq x y z
N MET A 1 -22.15 -1.50 -10.18
CA MET A 1 -21.53 -0.17 -10.13
C MET A 1 -20.08 -0.30 -9.73
N SER A 2 -19.21 0.37 -10.44
CA SER A 2 -17.78 0.36 -10.10
C SER A 2 -17.57 0.97 -8.72
N SER A 3 -16.73 0.36 -7.90
CA SER A 3 -16.34 0.95 -6.62
C SER A 3 -15.38 2.13 -6.82
N GLY A 4 -14.50 2.06 -7.81
CA GLY A 4 -13.63 3.16 -8.23
C GLY A 4 -12.94 3.88 -7.09
N ARG A 5 -12.20 3.15 -6.22
CA ARG A 5 -11.53 3.77 -5.07
C ARG A 5 -10.33 2.97 -4.61
N CYS A 6 -9.48 3.63 -3.85
CA CYS A 6 -8.37 2.94 -3.22
C CYS A 6 -8.86 2.08 -2.05
N HIS A 7 -8.24 0.93 -1.91
CA HIS A 7 -8.47 -0.01 -0.80
C HIS A 7 -7.14 -0.24 -0.09
N LEU A 8 -7.19 -0.20 1.24
CA LEU A 8 -6.04 -0.60 2.05
C LEU A 8 -6.18 -2.08 2.38
N LEU A 9 -5.15 -2.84 2.05
CA LEU A 9 -5.06 -4.24 2.45
C LEU A 9 -3.84 -4.41 3.34
N TYR A 10 -3.98 -5.14 4.43
CA TYR A 10 -2.84 -5.60 5.18
C TYR A 10 -2.96 -7.10 5.45
N ALA A 11 -1.83 -7.77 5.54
CA ALA A 11 -1.79 -9.21 5.64
C ALA A 11 -0.60 -9.65 6.48
N LEU A 12 -0.82 -10.69 7.29
CA LEU A 12 0.20 -11.30 8.13
C LEU A 12 0.40 -12.74 7.68
N ALA A 13 1.66 -13.11 7.48
CA ALA A 13 2.05 -14.45 7.09
C ALA A 13 1.83 -15.44 8.24
N PRO A 14 1.64 -16.73 7.95
CA PRO A 14 1.56 -17.75 8.98
C PRO A 14 2.82 -17.80 9.84
N PRO A 15 2.70 -18.17 11.12
CA PRO A 15 3.87 -18.35 11.98
C PRO A 15 4.90 -19.30 11.34
N GLY A 16 6.18 -18.94 11.45
CA GLY A 16 7.25 -19.74 10.87
C GLY A 16 7.65 -19.36 9.45
N THR A 17 6.89 -18.48 8.79
CA THR A 17 7.29 -17.96 7.48
C THR A 17 8.49 -17.04 7.65
N SER A 18 9.54 -17.24 6.84
CA SER A 18 10.71 -16.35 6.90
C SER A 18 10.35 -14.95 6.36
N ALA A 19 11.11 -13.95 6.79
CA ALA A 19 10.95 -12.59 6.27
C ALA A 19 11.10 -12.57 4.75
N ARG A 20 12.08 -13.28 4.22
CA ARG A 20 12.34 -13.35 2.79
C ARG A 20 11.14 -13.91 2.02
N ASP A 21 10.63 -15.06 2.48
CA ASP A 21 9.49 -15.70 1.82
C ASP A 21 8.24 -14.83 1.90
N ALA A 22 8.00 -14.21 3.07
CA ALA A 22 6.86 -13.32 3.23
C ALA A 22 6.96 -12.11 2.29
N ASN A 23 8.15 -11.52 2.17
CA ASN A 23 8.35 -10.39 1.27
C ASN A 23 8.14 -10.78 -0.19
N ASP A 24 8.68 -11.92 -0.60
CA ASP A 24 8.53 -12.40 -1.98
C ASP A 24 7.07 -12.66 -2.34
N LEU A 25 6.32 -13.29 -1.43
CA LEU A 25 4.91 -13.59 -1.65
C LEU A 25 4.05 -12.32 -1.70
N LEU A 26 4.32 -11.37 -0.81
CA LEU A 26 3.59 -10.11 -0.82
C LEU A 26 3.87 -9.33 -2.12
N ASN A 27 5.13 -9.30 -2.56
CA ASN A 27 5.49 -8.64 -3.80
C ASN A 27 4.78 -9.29 -5.00
N GLU A 28 4.62 -10.59 -4.99
CA GLU A 28 3.89 -11.30 -6.05
C GLU A 28 2.41 -10.89 -6.07
N TYR A 29 1.79 -10.77 -4.89
CA TYR A 29 0.41 -10.31 -4.78
C TYR A 29 0.27 -8.88 -5.30
N VAL A 30 1.18 -7.98 -4.90
CA VAL A 30 1.17 -6.57 -5.28
C VAL A 30 1.36 -6.39 -6.78
N ALA A 31 2.14 -7.25 -7.42
CA ALA A 31 2.44 -7.15 -8.85
C ALA A 31 1.27 -7.59 -9.75
N ASP A 32 0.26 -8.21 -9.21
CA ASP A 32 -0.89 -8.71 -9.97
C ASP A 32 -1.91 -7.59 -10.21
N GLU A 33 -1.83 -6.95 -11.37
CA GLU A 33 -2.68 -5.82 -11.72
C GLU A 33 -4.16 -6.18 -11.87
N SER A 34 -4.51 -7.46 -11.89
CA SER A 34 -5.92 -7.87 -11.95
C SER A 34 -6.67 -7.60 -10.65
N ARG A 35 -5.97 -7.21 -9.58
CA ARG A 35 -6.55 -6.79 -8.31
C ARG A 35 -6.61 -5.27 -8.16
N GLY A 36 -6.20 -4.53 -9.19
CA GLY A 36 -6.05 -3.09 -9.16
C GLY A 36 -4.60 -2.69 -9.29
N VAL A 37 -4.34 -1.40 -9.30
CA VAL A 37 -2.99 -0.85 -9.45
C VAL A 37 -2.45 -0.47 -8.09
N ALA A 38 -1.32 -1.05 -7.70
CA ALA A 38 -0.68 -0.73 -6.43
C ALA A 38 -0.19 0.73 -6.46
N VAL A 39 -0.59 1.49 -5.45
CA VAL A 39 -0.21 2.89 -5.28
C VAL A 39 0.93 3.01 -4.28
N TRP A 40 0.92 2.15 -3.27
CA TRP A 40 1.91 2.13 -2.21
C TRP A 40 1.91 0.75 -1.57
N HIS A 41 3.08 0.27 -1.18
CA HIS A 41 3.16 -0.92 -0.32
C HIS A 41 4.43 -0.87 0.51
N ASP A 42 4.40 -1.58 1.62
CA ASP A 42 5.56 -1.74 2.48
C ASP A 42 5.45 -3.05 3.25
N HIS A 43 6.57 -3.49 3.77
CA HIS A 43 6.68 -4.74 4.53
C HIS A 43 6.84 -4.41 6.01
N PHE A 44 6.21 -5.22 6.88
CA PHE A 44 6.29 -5.00 8.31
C PHE A 44 7.62 -5.49 8.88
N ILE A 45 8.13 -4.78 9.86
CA ILE A 45 9.27 -5.21 10.67
C ILE A 45 8.69 -5.96 11.87
N GLY A 46 9.25 -7.15 12.17
CA GLY A 46 8.79 -7.96 13.29
C GLY A 46 7.80 -9.02 12.83
N ASP A 47 6.53 -8.69 12.79
CA ASP A 47 5.50 -9.59 12.24
C ASP A 47 5.64 -9.63 10.73
N HIS A 48 5.86 -10.82 10.17
CA HIS A 48 6.10 -10.93 8.74
C HIS A 48 4.82 -10.73 7.96
N GLY A 49 4.85 -9.82 7.01
CA GLY A 49 3.71 -9.41 6.21
C GLY A 49 3.89 -7.98 5.75
N GLY A 50 2.80 -7.33 5.45
CA GLY A 50 2.87 -5.94 5.00
C GLY A 50 1.51 -5.37 4.68
N ALA A 51 1.54 -4.18 4.09
CA ALA A 51 0.36 -3.45 3.69
C ALA A 51 0.51 -2.95 2.26
N VAL A 52 -0.61 -2.81 1.58
CA VAL A 52 -0.66 -2.26 0.22
C VAL A 52 -1.90 -1.40 0.07
N VAL A 53 -1.78 -0.32 -0.70
CA VAL A 53 -2.92 0.46 -1.13
C VAL A 53 -3.08 0.22 -2.63
N LEU A 54 -4.27 -0.25 -3.01
CA LEU A 54 -4.60 -0.59 -4.39
C LEU A 54 -5.67 0.35 -4.91
N ASP A 55 -5.43 0.95 -6.08
CA ASP A 55 -6.44 1.70 -6.81
C ASP A 55 -7.29 0.68 -7.55
N VAL A 56 -8.48 0.43 -7.03
CA VAL A 56 -9.44 -0.56 -7.56
C VAL A 56 -10.38 0.17 -8.49
N ARG A 57 -10.33 -0.19 -9.77
CA ARG A 57 -11.00 0.55 -10.83
C ARG A 57 -12.41 0.06 -11.12
N ASP A 58 -12.69 -1.22 -10.86
CA ASP A 58 -13.99 -1.82 -11.19
C ASP A 58 -14.35 -2.96 -10.23
N GLU A 59 -15.54 -3.51 -10.42
CA GLU A 59 -16.06 -4.58 -9.56
C GLU A 59 -15.30 -5.89 -9.71
N ALA A 60 -14.75 -6.17 -10.89
CA ALA A 60 -13.97 -7.38 -11.11
C ALA A 60 -12.68 -7.34 -10.30
N GLU A 61 -12.01 -6.21 -10.27
CA GLU A 61 -10.82 -6.01 -9.45
C GLU A 61 -11.16 -6.08 -7.96
N GLU A 62 -12.25 -5.45 -7.56
CA GLU A 62 -12.68 -5.49 -6.17
C GLU A 62 -12.94 -6.93 -5.69
N ALA A 63 -13.61 -7.72 -6.50
CA ALA A 63 -13.88 -9.12 -6.17
C ALA A 63 -12.59 -9.92 -5.99
N ARG A 64 -11.55 -9.58 -6.73
CA ARG A 64 -10.27 -10.29 -6.65
C ARG A 64 -9.45 -9.95 -5.43
N LEU A 65 -9.75 -8.85 -4.73
CA LEU A 65 -9.01 -8.49 -3.51
C LEU A 65 -9.10 -9.57 -2.44
N ALA A 66 -10.25 -10.24 -2.33
CA ALA A 66 -10.47 -11.29 -1.35
C ALA A 66 -9.83 -12.62 -1.73
N GLU A 67 -9.40 -12.79 -2.97
CA GLU A 67 -8.73 -14.00 -3.41
C GLU A 67 -7.26 -13.95 -2.98
N PRO A 68 -6.80 -14.88 -2.13
CA PRO A 68 -5.47 -14.75 -1.55
C PRO A 68 -4.34 -14.96 -2.57
N GLY A 69 -4.52 -15.85 -3.55
CA GLY A 69 -3.44 -16.17 -4.49
C GLY A 69 -2.17 -16.57 -3.76
N PRO A 70 -1.05 -15.83 -3.95
CA PRO A 70 0.21 -16.15 -3.27
C PRO A 70 0.15 -15.98 -1.75
N LEU A 71 -0.89 -15.30 -1.22
CA LEU A 71 -1.07 -15.11 0.21
C LEU A 71 -2.00 -16.14 0.83
N ASP A 72 -2.13 -17.31 0.22
CA ASP A 72 -2.95 -18.39 0.76
C ASP A 72 -2.48 -18.77 2.16
N GLY A 73 -3.43 -18.86 3.10
CA GLY A 73 -3.13 -19.12 4.50
C GLY A 73 -2.78 -17.90 5.34
N TRP A 74 -2.62 -16.74 4.72
CA TRP A 74 -2.34 -15.51 5.44
C TRP A 74 -3.61 -14.94 6.07
N ARG A 75 -3.45 -14.15 7.12
CA ARG A 75 -4.53 -13.36 7.70
C ARG A 75 -4.59 -12.03 6.95
N MET A 76 -5.70 -11.80 6.26
CA MET A 76 -5.86 -10.62 5.39
C MET A 76 -7.03 -9.76 5.85
N ARG A 77 -6.86 -8.44 5.76
CA ARG A 77 -7.92 -7.46 5.98
C ARG A 77 -7.91 -6.46 4.84
N VAL A 78 -9.10 -6.14 4.33
CA VAL A 78 -9.27 -5.19 3.23
C VAL A 78 -10.28 -4.13 3.65
N HIS A 79 -9.91 -2.86 3.46
CA HIS A 79 -10.75 -1.73 3.82
C HIS A 79 -10.83 -0.74 2.67
N PRO A 80 -12.03 -0.43 2.16
CA PRO A 80 -12.16 0.67 1.20
C PRO A 80 -11.88 2.00 1.90
N LEU A 81 -11.18 2.91 1.22
CA LEU A 81 -10.83 4.21 1.76
C LEU A 81 -11.92 5.23 1.41
N THR A 82 -12.17 6.17 2.31
CA THR A 82 -13.28 7.12 2.14
C THR A 82 -13.01 8.17 1.09
N PHE A 83 -11.85 8.81 1.14
CA PHE A 83 -11.56 9.97 0.29
C PHE A 83 -10.63 9.66 -0.87
N SER A 84 -9.80 8.63 -0.75
CA SER A 84 -8.84 8.28 -1.80
C SER A 84 -9.54 7.44 -2.86
N LEU A 85 -10.11 8.08 -3.86
CA LEU A 85 -10.83 7.39 -4.93
C LEU A 85 -9.90 6.88 -6.02
N THR A 86 -8.73 7.51 -6.18
CA THR A 86 -7.75 7.16 -7.21
C THR A 86 -6.35 7.28 -6.63
N ALA A 87 -5.33 6.87 -7.39
CA ALA A 87 -3.94 7.06 -7.01
C ALA A 87 -3.63 8.54 -6.76
N VAL A 88 -4.15 9.43 -7.61
CA VAL A 88 -3.99 10.89 -7.43
C VAL A 88 -4.66 11.35 -6.15
N GLY A 89 -5.86 10.84 -5.87
CA GLY A 89 -6.59 11.15 -4.63
C GLY A 89 -5.83 10.69 -3.39
N PHE A 90 -5.18 9.52 -3.46
CA PHE A 90 -4.35 9.05 -2.36
C PHE A 90 -3.17 10.01 -2.09
N ALA A 91 -2.49 10.45 -3.14
CA ALA A 91 -1.40 11.41 -3.02
C ALA A 91 -1.88 12.75 -2.45
N ALA A 92 -3.04 13.23 -2.95
CA ALA A 92 -3.64 14.47 -2.46
C ALA A 92 -4.00 14.36 -0.98
N GLN A 93 -4.47 13.21 -0.53
CA GLN A 93 -4.82 12.99 0.87
C GLN A 93 -3.58 13.03 1.78
N THR A 94 -2.45 12.53 1.29
CA THR A 94 -1.18 12.64 2.02
C THR A 94 -0.81 14.11 2.24
N SER A 95 -0.86 14.91 1.18
CA SER A 95 -0.57 16.35 1.27
C SER A 95 -1.55 17.06 2.20
N PHE A 96 -2.84 16.75 2.09
CA PHE A 96 -3.88 17.32 2.95
C PHE A 96 -3.59 17.04 4.43
N THR A 97 -3.23 15.81 4.75
CA THR A 97 -2.96 15.41 6.14
C THR A 97 -1.77 16.20 6.70
N LEU A 98 -0.69 16.29 5.94
CA LEU A 98 0.51 17.02 6.38
C LEU A 98 0.22 18.49 6.60
N GLU A 99 -0.47 19.14 5.67
CA GLU A 99 -0.78 20.56 5.76
C GLU A 99 -1.79 20.87 6.88
N SER A 100 -2.81 20.02 7.03
CA SER A 100 -3.89 20.24 8.00
C SER A 100 -3.45 20.00 9.44
N TYR A 101 -2.63 19.01 9.69
CA TYR A 101 -2.31 18.58 11.05
C TYR A 101 -0.90 18.89 11.48
N ARG A 102 0.00 19.17 10.57
CA ARG A 102 1.40 19.45 10.88
C ARG A 102 1.86 20.82 10.35
N ASP A 103 1.02 21.48 9.57
CA ASP A 103 1.35 22.74 8.91
C ASP A 103 2.65 22.65 8.11
N VAL A 104 2.81 21.52 7.39
CA VAL A 104 4.02 21.22 6.62
C VAL A 104 3.60 20.79 5.23
N ARG A 105 4.31 21.30 4.23
CA ARG A 105 4.14 20.86 2.85
C ARG A 105 5.05 19.69 2.55
N LEU A 106 4.57 18.76 1.73
CA LEU A 106 5.33 17.56 1.39
C LEU A 106 6.67 17.91 0.71
N ASP A 107 6.68 18.93 -0.15
CA ASP A 107 7.90 19.36 -0.83
C ASP A 107 8.92 19.97 0.15
N GLU A 108 8.44 20.63 1.20
CA GLU A 108 9.30 21.16 2.27
C GLU A 108 9.94 20.03 3.07
N LEU A 109 9.16 19.00 3.42
CA LEU A 109 9.69 17.82 4.07
C LEU A 109 10.72 17.12 3.19
N ALA A 110 10.41 16.99 1.91
CA ALA A 110 11.30 16.37 0.95
C ALA A 110 12.65 17.09 0.89
N ALA A 111 12.62 18.41 0.87
CA ALA A 111 13.86 19.23 0.86
C ALA A 111 14.65 19.05 2.17
N ALA A 112 13.98 19.00 3.31
CA ALA A 112 14.62 18.80 4.60
C ALA A 112 15.27 17.42 4.75
N GLU A 113 14.70 16.42 4.10
CA GLU A 113 15.18 15.03 4.16
C GLU A 113 16.21 14.70 3.07
N ALA A 114 16.48 15.63 2.16
CA ALA A 114 17.28 15.35 0.95
C ALA A 114 18.66 14.75 1.26
N ASP A 115 19.28 15.18 2.36
CA ASP A 115 20.63 14.75 2.73
C ASP A 115 20.65 13.59 3.72
N ASP A 116 19.50 13.10 4.16
CA ASP A 116 19.42 12.02 5.12
C ASP A 116 19.69 10.67 4.41
N PRO A 117 20.70 9.91 4.83
CA PRO A 117 21.04 8.64 4.18
C PRO A 117 19.94 7.58 4.28
N ARG A 118 18.96 7.73 5.18
CA ARG A 118 17.82 6.83 5.24
C ARG A 118 16.92 6.91 4.01
N TYR A 119 16.99 8.02 3.27
CA TYR A 119 16.13 8.27 2.11
C TYR A 119 16.89 8.01 0.81
N TRP A 120 17.44 6.83 0.70
CA TRP A 120 18.28 6.38 -0.43
C TRP A 120 17.59 6.52 -1.79
N TRP A 121 16.27 6.39 -1.82
CA TRP A 121 15.50 6.50 -3.07
C TRP A 121 15.60 7.89 -3.70
N ARG A 122 15.97 8.88 -2.92
CA ARG A 122 16.08 10.25 -3.41
C ARG A 122 17.36 10.51 -4.16
N ARG A 123 18.27 9.56 -4.18
CA ARG A 123 19.59 9.68 -4.79
C ARG A 123 19.65 9.12 -6.20
N LYS A 124 18.55 8.76 -6.76
CA LYS A 124 18.50 8.21 -8.12
C LYS A 124 18.83 9.27 -9.15
#